data_12887520f0ec86537c8c89f07c32b604
#
_entry.id   12887520f0ec86537c8c89f07c32b604
#
_cell.length_a   1.000
_cell.length_b   1.000
_cell.length_c   1.000
_cell.angle_alpha   90.00
_cell.angle_beta   90.00
_cell.angle_gamma   90.00
#
_symmetry.space_group_name_H-M   'P 1'
#
loop_
_entity.id
_entity.type
_entity.pdbx_description
1 polymer ?
#
loop_
_entity_poly.entity_id
_entity_poly.type
_entity_poly.pdbx_seq_one_letter_code
_entity_poly.pdbx_strand_id
1 'polypeptide(L)'
;MKKTLGVVCVLMILFVFSGVAFSSSINVTGVVKQPLNLSMDDLKRFESVSVRLNEVTADKSFHGVFSYRGVPLRTLLELATVQKEESDFFKPVDLAVVIRNNTGQQTVLSWGEVFYRNPSDVVIAFSATPIMPHRDCATCHKPEVYDPWFNQLKRQVGFPKLVVANDFYSDRCIEDITNIEVVDLHPKLEAKKSPSLFSQEFAISGAVKKELHIADLSSYPHVEILAKQTGDGKGYHGLKHFKGVPLAEILKRADIKPDLNTIFLISALDGYRSLVSYSELLFSPFGQDIIVADMVDDKPIKENGKFIAVMPYDLSADRWVKAVNKIEVISLKQQAKLYIIGIGCADTNLITLEAISLMGKSDVFISTEDIAKRFAKYMGNKPVLFDPLMNAEPFFRKKNPNLSEEEMKKKLEEQRAQSIQMIRDALSNGKNVALLEYGDPTIYGSWTYWLQEFIDNIEIVPGLSAFNVSNALIKKHYGCNGSIVLTVPKGLKDNESMLKAVAENGDTLVIFIGLKEMKNLMPLFQKYYPETTPVTVVYRAGYSHSERLVKTTFRDIMNITEKEEEQHLGMIYIGPCLQ
;
A
#
# COMPACT_ATOMS: atom_id res chain seq x y z
N MET A 1 60.61 -48.62 -19.25
CA MET A 1 60.09 -47.29 -19.53
C MET A 1 58.57 -47.35 -19.50
N LYS A 2 57.97 -47.07 -18.35
CA LYS A 2 56.50 -47.02 -18.20
C LYS A 2 56.14 -45.54 -17.97
N LYS A 3 55.34 -44.93 -18.89
CA LYS A 3 54.76 -43.62 -18.74
C LYS A 3 53.48 -43.76 -17.93
N THR A 4 53.44 -43.15 -16.78
CA THR A 4 52.26 -42.97 -15.96
C THR A 4 51.51 -41.71 -16.42
N LEU A 5 50.29 -41.91 -16.88
CA LEU A 5 49.37 -40.86 -17.28
C LEU A 5 48.58 -40.41 -16.03
N GLY A 6 48.82 -39.22 -15.54
CA GLY A 6 48.07 -38.63 -14.44
C GLY A 6 46.72 -38.07 -14.93
N VAL A 7 45.63 -38.63 -14.44
CA VAL A 7 44.28 -38.12 -14.65
C VAL A 7 44.02 -37.03 -13.60
N VAL A 8 43.95 -35.79 -14.03
CA VAL A 8 43.46 -34.67 -13.18
C VAL A 8 41.93 -34.65 -13.25
N CYS A 9 41.29 -35.11 -12.17
CA CYS A 9 39.87 -34.93 -11.96
C CYS A 9 39.60 -33.47 -11.54
N VAL A 10 39.07 -32.68 -12.45
CA VAL A 10 38.49 -31.35 -12.12
C VAL A 10 37.11 -31.61 -11.55
N LEU A 11 36.94 -31.48 -10.23
CA LEU A 11 35.64 -31.43 -9.57
C LEU A 11 35.01 -30.09 -9.87
N MET A 12 34.09 -30.07 -10.83
CA MET A 12 33.16 -28.96 -11.06
C MET A 12 32.12 -28.99 -9.94
N ILE A 13 32.29 -28.13 -8.92
CA ILE A 13 31.27 -27.89 -7.91
C ILE A 13 30.19 -27.05 -8.56
N LEU A 14 29.12 -27.70 -9.02
CA LEU A 14 27.87 -27.05 -9.38
C LEU A 14 27.27 -26.46 -8.09
N PHE A 15 27.47 -25.17 -7.87
CA PHE A 15 26.62 -24.40 -6.96
C PHE A 15 25.22 -24.35 -7.57
N VAL A 16 24.38 -25.29 -7.15
CA VAL A 16 22.93 -25.15 -7.32
C VAL A 16 22.52 -24.02 -6.39
N PHE A 17 22.43 -22.82 -6.93
CA PHE A 17 21.63 -21.77 -6.31
C PHE A 17 20.20 -22.29 -6.29
N SER A 18 19.80 -22.93 -5.19
CA SER A 18 18.40 -23.07 -4.84
C SER A 18 17.87 -21.67 -4.58
N GLY A 19 17.43 -21.02 -5.65
CA GLY A 19 16.62 -19.82 -5.54
C GLY A 19 15.44 -20.18 -4.67
N VAL A 20 15.37 -19.63 -3.47
CA VAL A 20 14.16 -19.65 -2.67
C VAL A 20 13.14 -18.93 -3.52
N ALA A 21 12.25 -19.70 -4.14
CA ALA A 21 11.10 -19.14 -4.86
C ALA A 21 10.23 -18.47 -3.79
N PHE A 22 10.39 -17.16 -3.64
CA PHE A 22 9.48 -16.38 -2.82
C PHE A 22 8.10 -16.47 -3.47
N SER A 23 7.15 -17.05 -2.76
CA SER A 23 5.77 -17.14 -3.21
C SER A 23 5.20 -15.72 -3.33
N SER A 24 4.67 -15.37 -4.51
CA SER A 24 3.95 -14.11 -4.69
C SER A 24 2.78 -14.05 -3.73
N SER A 25 2.63 -12.95 -2.98
CA SER A 25 1.52 -12.74 -2.06
C SER A 25 0.75 -11.48 -2.44
N ILE A 26 -0.56 -11.50 -2.15
CA ILE A 26 -1.45 -10.34 -2.30
C ILE A 26 -1.76 -9.79 -0.92
N ASN A 27 -1.66 -8.47 -0.78
CA ASN A 27 -2.17 -7.76 0.38
C ASN A 27 -3.57 -7.20 0.06
N VAL A 28 -4.53 -7.38 0.98
CA VAL A 28 -5.83 -6.70 0.96
C VAL A 28 -5.86 -5.71 2.11
N THR A 29 -5.98 -4.42 1.78
CA THR A 29 -5.79 -3.29 2.72
C THR A 29 -6.85 -2.21 2.51
N GLY A 30 -6.72 -1.08 3.21
CA GLY A 30 -7.64 0.06 3.14
C GLY A 30 -8.69 0.00 4.24
N VAL A 31 -9.93 0.43 3.95
CA VAL A 31 -11.04 0.43 4.91
C VAL A 31 -11.59 -0.97 5.18
N VAL A 32 -10.73 -1.82 5.74
CA VAL A 32 -11.02 -3.21 6.08
C VAL A 32 -10.72 -3.48 7.56
N LYS A 33 -11.56 -4.28 8.20
CA LYS A 33 -11.38 -4.66 9.60
C LYS A 33 -10.22 -5.65 9.79
N GLN A 34 -9.98 -6.51 8.81
CA GLN A 34 -8.96 -7.55 8.84
C GLN A 34 -8.11 -7.48 7.57
N PRO A 35 -7.01 -6.75 7.55
CA PRO A 35 -6.08 -6.80 6.44
C PRO A 35 -5.60 -8.23 6.18
N LEU A 36 -5.53 -8.62 4.90
CA LEU A 36 -5.12 -9.96 4.50
C LEU A 36 -3.74 -9.90 3.84
N ASN A 37 -2.97 -10.97 4.04
CA ASN A 37 -1.78 -11.28 3.26
C ASN A 37 -1.90 -12.73 2.81
N LEU A 38 -2.16 -12.94 1.52
CA LEU A 38 -2.50 -14.24 0.95
C LEU A 38 -1.42 -14.68 -0.04
N SER A 39 -0.83 -15.85 0.21
CA SER A 39 0.05 -16.51 -0.75
C SER A 39 -0.74 -17.12 -1.90
N MET A 40 -0.04 -17.52 -2.97
CA MET A 40 -0.65 -18.27 -4.08
C MET A 40 -1.29 -19.59 -3.61
N ASP A 41 -0.73 -20.22 -2.59
CA ASP A 41 -1.30 -21.46 -2.04
C ASP A 41 -2.53 -21.20 -1.18
N ASP A 42 -2.60 -20.05 -0.50
CA ASP A 42 -3.83 -19.63 0.19
C ASP A 42 -4.96 -19.39 -0.81
N LEU A 43 -4.69 -18.69 -1.93
CA LEU A 43 -5.70 -18.45 -2.97
C LEU A 43 -6.29 -19.76 -3.53
N LYS A 44 -5.50 -20.81 -3.70
CA LYS A 44 -5.96 -22.11 -4.20
C LYS A 44 -6.89 -22.86 -3.24
N ARG A 45 -6.95 -22.47 -1.97
CA ARG A 45 -7.83 -23.08 -0.94
C ARG A 45 -9.24 -22.51 -0.94
N PHE A 46 -9.46 -21.35 -1.57
CA PHE A 46 -10.80 -20.79 -1.70
C PHE A 46 -11.61 -21.53 -2.76
N GLU A 47 -12.93 -21.44 -2.65
CA GLU A 47 -13.81 -21.81 -3.75
C GLU A 47 -13.44 -20.98 -4.98
N SER A 48 -13.19 -21.64 -6.09
CA SER A 48 -12.69 -21.01 -7.31
C SER A 48 -13.70 -21.13 -8.45
N VAL A 49 -13.71 -20.11 -9.29
CA VAL A 49 -14.50 -20.08 -10.52
C VAL A 49 -13.58 -20.16 -11.73
N SER A 50 -14.14 -20.58 -12.88
CA SER A 50 -13.45 -20.59 -14.16
C SER A 50 -14.15 -19.61 -15.11
N VAL A 51 -13.37 -18.69 -15.68
CA VAL A 51 -13.86 -17.69 -16.63
C VAL A 51 -13.00 -17.72 -17.90
N ARG A 52 -13.57 -17.32 -19.02
CA ARG A 52 -12.84 -17.24 -20.30
C ARG A 52 -12.64 -15.78 -20.65
N LEU A 53 -11.44 -15.47 -21.15
CA LEU A 53 -11.11 -14.13 -21.60
C LEU A 53 -10.39 -14.20 -22.95
N ASN A 54 -10.86 -13.39 -23.89
CA ASN A 54 -10.16 -13.05 -25.11
C ASN A 54 -9.43 -11.75 -24.86
N GLU A 55 -8.11 -11.82 -24.72
CA GLU A 55 -7.29 -10.68 -24.33
C GLU A 55 -6.97 -9.80 -25.54
N VAL A 56 -7.76 -8.77 -25.71
CA VAL A 56 -7.53 -7.70 -26.67
C VAL A 56 -7.55 -6.38 -25.93
N THR A 57 -6.50 -5.59 -26.07
CA THR A 57 -6.41 -4.25 -25.46
C THR A 57 -7.04 -3.17 -26.36
N ALA A 58 -7.34 -1.99 -25.83
CA ALA A 58 -7.98 -0.89 -26.54
C ALA A 58 -7.16 -0.38 -27.74
N ASP A 59 -5.84 -0.59 -27.74
CA ASP A 59 -4.94 -0.35 -28.87
C ASP A 59 -5.00 -1.43 -29.96
N LYS A 60 -5.92 -2.42 -29.81
CA LYS A 60 -6.16 -3.58 -30.68
C LYS A 60 -5.05 -4.64 -30.66
N SER A 61 -4.18 -4.63 -29.65
CA SER A 61 -3.17 -5.68 -29.48
C SER A 61 -3.81 -6.95 -28.95
N PHE A 62 -3.51 -8.08 -29.57
CA PHE A 62 -4.01 -9.40 -29.20
C PHE A 62 -2.99 -10.14 -28.32
N HIS A 63 -3.41 -10.60 -27.14
CA HIS A 63 -2.57 -11.25 -26.15
C HIS A 63 -2.93 -12.71 -25.89
N GLY A 64 -3.91 -13.25 -26.59
CA GLY A 64 -4.31 -14.66 -26.51
C GLY A 64 -5.73 -14.87 -26.00
N VAL A 65 -6.14 -16.14 -25.93
CA VAL A 65 -7.42 -16.56 -25.34
C VAL A 65 -7.16 -17.63 -24.31
N PHE A 66 -7.65 -17.39 -23.10
CA PHE A 66 -7.39 -18.26 -21.96
C PHE A 66 -8.65 -18.56 -21.16
N SER A 67 -8.68 -19.74 -20.56
CA SER A 67 -9.55 -20.06 -19.43
C SER A 67 -8.77 -19.80 -18.15
N TYR A 68 -9.23 -18.85 -17.37
CA TYR A 68 -8.66 -18.47 -16.09
C TYR A 68 -9.42 -19.16 -14.95
N ARG A 69 -8.68 -19.65 -13.95
CA ARG A 69 -9.24 -20.15 -12.69
C ARG A 69 -8.76 -19.28 -11.55
N GLY A 70 -9.67 -18.84 -10.70
CA GLY A 70 -9.33 -17.96 -9.59
C GLY A 70 -10.46 -17.77 -8.59
N VAL A 71 -10.23 -16.90 -7.62
CA VAL A 71 -11.15 -16.56 -6.54
C VAL A 71 -11.91 -15.29 -6.94
N PRO A 72 -13.25 -15.22 -6.80
CA PRO A 72 -13.98 -13.97 -6.96
C PRO A 72 -13.41 -12.89 -6.04
N LEU A 73 -13.12 -11.70 -6.56
CA LEU A 73 -12.60 -10.58 -5.77
C LEU A 73 -13.51 -10.28 -4.57
N ARG A 74 -14.82 -10.36 -4.76
CA ARG A 74 -15.82 -10.20 -3.72
C ARG A 74 -15.52 -11.08 -2.50
N THR A 75 -15.18 -12.35 -2.69
CA THR A 75 -14.87 -13.29 -1.60
C THR A 75 -13.70 -12.82 -0.74
N LEU A 76 -12.65 -12.27 -1.36
CA LEU A 76 -11.50 -11.73 -0.64
C LEU A 76 -11.87 -10.48 0.17
N LEU A 77 -12.68 -9.59 -0.40
CA LEU A 77 -13.15 -8.39 0.30
C LEU A 77 -14.13 -8.71 1.44
N GLU A 78 -15.00 -9.70 1.28
CA GLU A 78 -15.87 -10.19 2.35
C GLU A 78 -15.06 -10.80 3.50
N LEU A 79 -14.01 -11.56 3.22
CA LEU A 79 -13.10 -12.09 4.23
C LEU A 79 -12.35 -10.97 4.97
N ALA A 80 -11.88 -9.94 4.25
CA ALA A 80 -11.24 -8.78 4.84
C ALA A 80 -12.19 -7.95 5.70
N THR A 81 -13.50 -8.15 5.55
CA THR A 81 -14.57 -7.43 6.27
C THR A 81 -14.45 -5.92 6.05
N VAL A 82 -14.89 -5.45 4.89
CA VAL A 82 -14.91 -4.03 4.57
C VAL A 82 -15.80 -3.29 5.57
N GLN A 83 -15.25 -2.27 6.20
CA GLN A 83 -15.93 -1.47 7.21
C GLN A 83 -15.67 0.01 6.96
N LYS A 84 -16.70 0.70 6.52
CA LYS A 84 -16.69 2.14 6.37
C LYS A 84 -16.78 2.81 7.75
N GLU A 85 -15.95 3.82 8.01
CA GLU A 85 -15.91 4.54 9.29
C GLU A 85 -16.88 5.71 9.36
N GLU A 86 -17.36 6.18 8.22
CA GLU A 86 -18.24 7.35 8.12
C GLU A 86 -19.63 7.07 8.70
N SER A 87 -20.03 7.84 9.69
CA SER A 87 -21.33 7.69 10.38
C SER A 87 -22.51 8.25 9.59
N ASP A 88 -22.29 9.28 8.77
CA ASP A 88 -23.36 10.01 8.06
C ASP A 88 -23.77 9.32 6.77
N PHE A 89 -22.89 8.51 6.19
CA PHE A 89 -23.15 7.71 5.01
C PHE A 89 -22.47 6.35 5.10
N PHE A 90 -23.18 5.35 5.63
CA PHE A 90 -22.64 4.01 5.89
C PHE A 90 -22.70 3.05 4.69
N LYS A 91 -23.43 3.41 3.61
CA LYS A 91 -23.52 2.55 2.41
C LYS A 91 -22.16 2.50 1.68
N PRO A 92 -21.69 1.30 1.27
CA PRO A 92 -20.38 1.16 0.62
C PRO A 92 -20.38 1.53 -0.87
N VAL A 93 -21.49 2.03 -1.42
CA VAL A 93 -21.67 2.28 -2.86
C VAL A 93 -20.78 3.39 -3.43
N ASP A 94 -20.10 4.15 -2.59
CA ASP A 94 -19.13 5.18 -2.94
C ASP A 94 -17.68 4.73 -2.70
N LEU A 95 -17.44 3.47 -2.36
CA LEU A 95 -16.10 2.93 -2.21
C LEU A 95 -15.50 2.56 -3.57
N ALA A 96 -14.19 2.76 -3.69
CA ALA A 96 -13.37 2.29 -4.81
C ALA A 96 -12.50 1.10 -4.39
N VAL A 97 -12.22 0.21 -5.33
CA VAL A 97 -11.26 -0.88 -5.15
C VAL A 97 -10.09 -0.63 -6.09
N VAL A 98 -8.94 -0.29 -5.53
CA VAL A 98 -7.70 -0.01 -6.26
C VAL A 98 -6.86 -1.27 -6.28
N ILE A 99 -6.49 -1.73 -7.46
CA ILE A 99 -5.68 -2.93 -7.65
C ILE A 99 -4.36 -2.55 -8.30
N ARG A 100 -3.26 -3.06 -7.75
CA ARG A 100 -1.91 -2.69 -8.15
C ARG A 100 -0.99 -3.89 -8.29
N ASN A 101 -0.05 -3.82 -9.24
CA ASN A 101 0.96 -4.85 -9.42
C ASN A 101 2.36 -4.39 -9.00
N ASN A 102 3.34 -5.30 -9.15
CA ASN A 102 4.74 -5.05 -8.80
C ASN A 102 5.48 -4.06 -9.72
N THR A 103 4.90 -3.72 -10.88
CA THR A 103 5.49 -2.75 -11.82
C THR A 103 4.91 -1.34 -11.69
N GLY A 104 3.96 -1.14 -10.77
CA GLY A 104 3.27 0.14 -10.57
C GLY A 104 2.06 0.36 -11.49
N GLN A 105 1.66 -0.66 -12.28
CA GLN A 105 0.39 -0.60 -13.00
C GLN A 105 -0.77 -0.64 -12.00
N GLN A 106 -1.76 0.18 -12.24
CA GLN A 106 -2.92 0.32 -11.37
C GLN A 106 -4.21 0.39 -12.18
N THR A 107 -5.26 -0.19 -11.65
CA THR A 107 -6.63 -0.04 -12.13
C THR A 107 -7.59 0.15 -10.97
N VAL A 108 -8.71 0.80 -11.24
CA VAL A 108 -9.74 1.06 -10.23
C VAL A 108 -11.07 0.46 -10.66
N LEU A 109 -11.70 -0.24 -9.74
CA LEU A 109 -13.04 -0.77 -9.85
C LEU A 109 -13.98 0.00 -8.91
N SER A 110 -15.24 0.16 -9.30
CA SER A 110 -16.27 0.61 -8.38
C SER A 110 -16.71 -0.55 -7.46
N TRP A 111 -17.18 -0.21 -6.27
CA TRP A 111 -17.81 -1.20 -5.38
C TRP A 111 -18.93 -1.98 -6.08
N GLY A 112 -19.72 -1.28 -6.89
CA GLY A 112 -20.86 -1.87 -7.60
C GLY A 112 -20.46 -2.93 -8.61
N GLU A 113 -19.34 -2.77 -9.31
CA GLU A 113 -18.84 -3.80 -10.24
C GLU A 113 -18.53 -5.10 -9.52
N VAL A 114 -18.08 -5.03 -8.26
CA VAL A 114 -17.66 -6.20 -7.48
C VAL A 114 -18.84 -6.83 -6.74
N PHE A 115 -19.77 -6.02 -6.21
CA PHE A 115 -20.80 -6.50 -5.29
C PHE A 115 -22.21 -6.54 -5.85
N TYR A 116 -22.53 -5.72 -6.85
CA TYR A 116 -23.88 -5.66 -7.41
C TYR A 116 -24.04 -6.38 -8.76
N ARG A 117 -22.97 -6.98 -9.25
CA ARG A 117 -22.96 -7.84 -10.44
C ARG A 117 -22.62 -9.28 -10.09
N ASN A 118 -22.47 -10.11 -11.10
CA ASN A 118 -22.13 -11.51 -10.90
C ASN A 118 -20.72 -11.63 -10.26
N PRO A 119 -20.58 -12.37 -9.13
CA PRO A 119 -19.28 -12.54 -8.49
C PRO A 119 -18.17 -13.11 -9.38
N SER A 120 -18.52 -13.88 -10.41
CA SER A 120 -17.55 -14.43 -11.38
C SER A 120 -17.06 -13.41 -12.42
N ASP A 121 -17.64 -12.21 -12.46
CA ASP A 121 -17.23 -11.19 -13.43
C ASP A 121 -15.84 -10.58 -13.08
N VAL A 122 -15.49 -10.55 -11.79
CA VAL A 122 -14.21 -10.01 -11.32
C VAL A 122 -13.48 -11.06 -10.48
N VAL A 123 -12.39 -11.59 -11.02
CA VAL A 123 -11.69 -12.75 -10.47
C VAL A 123 -10.21 -12.43 -10.27
N ILE A 124 -9.67 -12.86 -9.15
CA ILE A 124 -8.22 -12.93 -8.91
C ILE A 124 -7.74 -14.32 -9.31
N ALA A 125 -7.22 -14.41 -10.51
CA ALA A 125 -6.80 -15.67 -11.11
C ALA A 125 -5.42 -16.13 -10.58
N PHE A 126 -5.29 -17.44 -10.39
CA PHE A 126 -4.05 -18.10 -10.01
C PHE A 126 -3.59 -19.15 -11.01
N SER A 127 -4.34 -19.39 -12.07
CA SER A 127 -3.92 -20.24 -13.18
C SER A 127 -4.64 -19.87 -14.48
N ALA A 128 -4.00 -20.18 -15.60
CA ALA A 128 -4.53 -20.01 -16.94
C ALA A 128 -4.30 -21.26 -17.77
N THR A 129 -5.28 -21.59 -18.62
CA THR A 129 -5.17 -22.64 -19.63
C THR A 129 -5.45 -22.02 -20.99
N PRO A 130 -4.52 -22.12 -21.96
CA PRO A 130 -4.74 -21.63 -23.31
C PRO A 130 -5.96 -22.30 -23.96
N ILE A 131 -6.77 -21.54 -24.67
CA ILE A 131 -7.89 -22.06 -25.43
C ILE A 131 -7.48 -22.10 -26.90
N MET A 132 -7.42 -23.33 -27.44
CA MET A 132 -7.21 -23.53 -28.87
C MET A 132 -8.48 -23.14 -29.64
N PRO A 133 -8.37 -22.31 -30.68
CA PRO A 133 -9.54 -21.83 -31.41
C PRO A 133 -10.22 -22.95 -32.18
N HIS A 134 -9.44 -23.85 -32.74
CA HIS A 134 -9.92 -24.97 -33.56
C HIS A 134 -8.90 -26.12 -33.49
N ARG A 135 -9.41 -27.36 -33.39
CA ARG A 135 -8.56 -28.55 -33.22
C ARG A 135 -7.65 -28.79 -34.43
N ASP A 136 -8.15 -28.49 -35.62
CA ASP A 136 -7.48 -28.81 -36.87
C ASP A 136 -7.10 -27.57 -37.69
N CYS A 137 -6.84 -26.41 -37.00
CA CYS A 137 -6.48 -25.15 -37.67
C CYS A 137 -5.29 -25.30 -38.62
N ALA A 138 -4.29 -26.10 -38.23
CA ALA A 138 -3.12 -26.36 -39.05
C ALA A 138 -3.40 -27.05 -40.38
N THR A 139 -4.56 -27.74 -40.52
CA THR A 139 -4.96 -28.46 -41.74
C THR A 139 -5.82 -27.64 -42.65
N CYS A 140 -6.53 -26.62 -42.15
CA CYS A 140 -7.52 -25.87 -42.92
C CYS A 140 -7.14 -24.41 -43.22
N HIS A 141 -6.07 -23.89 -42.60
CA HIS A 141 -5.62 -22.50 -42.77
C HIS A 141 -4.13 -22.43 -43.07
N LYS A 142 -3.70 -21.35 -43.73
CA LYS A 142 -2.29 -21.06 -43.95
C LYS A 142 -1.61 -20.64 -42.65
N PRO A 143 -0.29 -20.90 -42.47
CA PRO A 143 0.43 -20.52 -41.27
C PRO A 143 0.26 -19.06 -40.86
N GLU A 144 0.24 -18.13 -41.80
CA GLU A 144 0.10 -16.68 -41.55
C GLU A 144 -1.22 -16.33 -40.84
N VAL A 145 -2.24 -17.21 -40.93
CA VAL A 145 -3.54 -17.00 -40.29
C VAL A 145 -3.53 -17.44 -38.81
N TYR A 146 -2.86 -18.55 -38.49
CA TYR A 146 -2.92 -19.13 -37.14
C TYR A 146 -1.63 -18.95 -36.33
N ASP A 147 -0.48 -18.66 -36.95
CA ASP A 147 0.77 -18.45 -36.22
C ASP A 147 0.70 -17.31 -35.18
N PRO A 148 0.08 -16.16 -35.44
CA PRO A 148 -0.08 -15.12 -34.42
C PRO A 148 -0.80 -15.65 -33.18
N TRP A 149 -1.86 -16.46 -33.36
CA TRP A 149 -2.60 -17.09 -32.28
C TRP A 149 -1.73 -18.07 -31.49
N PHE A 150 -1.07 -19.00 -32.15
CA PHE A 150 -0.21 -19.98 -31.50
C PHE A 150 0.95 -19.35 -30.74
N ASN A 151 1.51 -18.26 -31.25
CA ASN A 151 2.58 -17.54 -30.56
C ASN A 151 2.08 -16.93 -29.26
N GLN A 152 0.87 -16.38 -29.23
CA GLN A 152 0.28 -15.84 -27.99
C GLN A 152 -0.09 -16.94 -26.98
N LEU A 153 -0.48 -18.13 -27.44
CA LEU A 153 -0.75 -19.26 -26.53
C LEU A 153 0.50 -19.74 -25.75
N LYS A 154 1.70 -19.42 -26.24
CA LYS A 154 2.96 -19.74 -25.56
C LYS A 154 3.35 -18.69 -24.51
N ARG A 155 2.61 -17.58 -24.44
CA ARG A 155 2.88 -16.50 -23.47
C ARG A 155 2.78 -17.04 -22.04
N GLN A 156 3.75 -16.69 -21.21
CA GLN A 156 3.66 -16.90 -19.78
C GLN A 156 2.81 -15.78 -19.15
N VAL A 157 1.76 -16.17 -18.45
CA VAL A 157 0.89 -15.25 -17.72
C VAL A 157 1.41 -15.06 -16.32
N GLY A 158 1.58 -13.82 -15.90
CA GLY A 158 1.94 -13.46 -14.52
C GLY A 158 0.79 -13.66 -13.55
N PHE A 159 1.06 -14.24 -12.38
CA PHE A 159 0.06 -14.48 -11.33
C PHE A 159 0.52 -13.94 -9.98
N PRO A 160 -0.43 -13.48 -9.12
CA PRO A 160 -1.90 -13.42 -9.32
C PRO A 160 -2.32 -12.37 -10.36
N LYS A 161 -3.39 -12.65 -11.11
CA LYS A 161 -3.88 -11.77 -12.18
C LYS A 161 -5.32 -11.32 -11.92
N LEU A 162 -5.59 -10.03 -12.10
CA LEU A 162 -6.97 -9.54 -12.20
C LEU A 162 -7.57 -9.95 -13.55
N VAL A 163 -8.74 -10.55 -13.52
CA VAL A 163 -9.54 -10.87 -14.70
C VAL A 163 -10.92 -10.26 -14.54
N VAL A 164 -11.28 -9.35 -15.43
CA VAL A 164 -12.64 -8.82 -15.57
C VAL A 164 -13.25 -9.46 -16.80
N ALA A 165 -14.03 -10.52 -16.57
CA ALA A 165 -14.38 -11.50 -17.60
C ALA A 165 -15.31 -10.94 -18.69
N ASN A 166 -16.16 -9.96 -18.36
CA ASN A 166 -17.15 -9.41 -19.29
C ASN A 166 -16.67 -8.14 -20.02
N ASP A 167 -15.45 -7.69 -19.78
CA ASP A 167 -14.94 -6.53 -20.49
C ASP A 167 -14.68 -6.82 -21.95
N PHE A 168 -14.95 -5.83 -22.79
CA PHE A 168 -14.64 -5.88 -24.21
C PHE A 168 -13.14 -5.75 -24.46
N TYR A 169 -12.45 -4.94 -23.64
CA TYR A 169 -11.00 -4.79 -23.65
C TYR A 169 -10.38 -5.26 -22.34
N SER A 170 -9.19 -5.85 -22.45
CA SER A 170 -8.48 -6.46 -21.32
C SER A 170 -7.49 -5.53 -20.61
N ASP A 171 -7.49 -4.23 -20.89
CA ASP A 171 -6.51 -3.27 -20.38
C ASP A 171 -6.42 -3.24 -18.86
N ARG A 172 -7.53 -3.47 -18.16
CA ARG A 172 -7.54 -3.52 -16.69
C ARG A 172 -7.27 -4.90 -16.09
N CYS A 173 -7.03 -5.92 -16.94
CA CYS A 173 -6.67 -7.26 -16.48
C CYS A 173 -5.16 -7.34 -16.18
N ILE A 174 -4.71 -6.69 -15.13
CA ILE A 174 -3.28 -6.58 -14.76
C ILE A 174 -2.75 -7.87 -14.14
N GLU A 175 -1.48 -8.18 -14.46
CA GLU A 175 -0.74 -9.36 -13.97
C GLU A 175 0.14 -9.00 -12.76
N ASP A 176 0.59 -10.03 -12.03
CA ASP A 176 1.52 -9.91 -10.89
C ASP A 176 1.02 -8.95 -9.80
N ILE A 177 -0.27 -9.06 -9.46
CA ILE A 177 -0.91 -8.22 -8.44
C ILE A 177 -0.21 -8.41 -7.11
N THR A 178 0.06 -7.30 -6.44
CA THR A 178 0.66 -7.26 -5.09
C THR A 178 -0.27 -6.63 -4.06
N ASN A 179 -1.18 -5.77 -4.48
CA ASN A 179 -2.05 -5.05 -3.56
C ASN A 179 -3.47 -4.85 -4.10
N ILE A 180 -4.45 -5.04 -3.23
CA ILE A 180 -5.87 -4.73 -3.40
C ILE A 180 -6.23 -3.79 -2.24
N GLU A 181 -6.60 -2.55 -2.52
CA GLU A 181 -6.91 -1.55 -1.51
C GLU A 181 -8.35 -1.06 -1.66
N VAL A 182 -9.12 -1.13 -0.58
CA VAL A 182 -10.45 -0.50 -0.53
C VAL A 182 -10.29 0.93 -0.04
N VAL A 183 -10.72 1.89 -0.87
CA VAL A 183 -10.56 3.32 -0.63
C VAL A 183 -11.92 3.97 -0.36
N ASP A 184 -12.04 4.65 0.78
CA ASP A 184 -13.12 5.59 1.08
C ASP A 184 -12.66 7.01 0.70
N LEU A 185 -13.45 7.69 -0.11
CA LEU A 185 -13.09 9.01 -0.64
C LEU A 185 -13.30 10.13 0.38
N HIS A 186 -14.10 9.90 1.42
CA HIS A 186 -14.50 10.90 2.42
C HIS A 186 -14.87 12.27 1.78
N PRO A 187 -15.77 12.31 0.80
CA PRO A 187 -16.04 13.53 0.07
C PRO A 187 -16.70 14.57 0.99
N LYS A 188 -16.20 15.81 0.94
CA LYS A 188 -16.80 16.93 1.65
C LYS A 188 -18.07 17.38 0.90
N LEU A 189 -19.22 16.85 1.27
CA LEU A 189 -20.50 17.19 0.68
C LEU A 189 -21.33 18.03 1.66
N GLU A 190 -21.85 19.17 1.17
CA GLU A 190 -22.84 19.94 1.91
C GLU A 190 -24.22 19.29 1.70
N ALA A 191 -24.62 18.44 2.64
CA ALA A 191 -25.94 17.84 2.60
C ALA A 191 -27.02 18.82 3.03
N LYS A 192 -27.99 19.07 2.17
CA LYS A 192 -29.17 19.88 2.48
C LYS A 192 -30.31 18.99 2.93
N LYS A 193 -30.71 19.10 4.19
CA LYS A 193 -31.94 18.48 4.69
C LYS A 193 -33.14 19.24 4.12
N SER A 194 -33.73 18.75 3.06
CA SER A 194 -34.94 19.31 2.45
C SER A 194 -36.05 18.27 2.41
N PRO A 195 -37.30 18.61 2.71
CA PRO A 195 -38.44 17.70 2.59
C PRO A 195 -38.73 17.31 1.11
N SER A 196 -38.25 18.09 0.14
CA SER A 196 -38.31 17.75 -1.28
C SER A 196 -36.93 17.82 -1.89
N LEU A 197 -36.39 16.64 -2.30
CA LEU A 197 -35.17 16.57 -3.08
C LEU A 197 -35.46 17.05 -4.50
N PHE A 198 -34.93 18.21 -4.88
CA PHE A 198 -35.03 18.73 -6.24
C PHE A 198 -33.76 19.44 -6.63
N SER A 199 -33.05 18.95 -7.64
CA SER A 199 -31.96 19.66 -8.31
C SER A 199 -32.47 20.17 -9.67
N GLN A 200 -32.26 21.45 -9.96
CA GLN A 200 -32.60 22.06 -11.26
C GLN A 200 -31.58 21.73 -12.33
N GLU A 201 -30.34 21.53 -11.94
CA GLU A 201 -29.18 21.23 -12.76
C GLU A 201 -28.21 20.35 -11.99
N PHE A 202 -27.27 19.76 -12.70
CA PHE A 202 -26.11 19.11 -12.07
C PHE A 202 -24.81 19.66 -12.67
N ALA A 203 -23.76 19.67 -11.85
CA ALA A 203 -22.42 20.10 -12.26
C ALA A 203 -21.53 18.89 -12.53
N ILE A 204 -20.63 19.00 -13.52
CA ILE A 204 -19.49 18.11 -13.70
C ILE A 204 -18.24 18.89 -13.34
N SER A 205 -17.51 18.44 -12.32
CA SER A 205 -16.37 19.15 -11.72
C SER A 205 -15.23 18.19 -11.35
N GLY A 206 -14.19 18.69 -10.67
CA GLY A 206 -13.04 17.90 -10.26
C GLY A 206 -11.93 17.89 -11.31
N ALA A 207 -11.41 16.72 -11.70
CA ALA A 207 -10.33 16.60 -12.68
C ALA A 207 -10.81 16.84 -14.13
N VAL A 208 -11.39 18.02 -14.37
CA VAL A 208 -11.90 18.52 -15.66
C VAL A 208 -11.18 19.78 -16.07
N LYS A 209 -11.08 20.06 -17.37
CA LYS A 209 -10.53 21.32 -17.83
C LYS A 209 -11.46 22.51 -17.56
N LYS A 210 -12.77 22.27 -17.64
CA LYS A 210 -13.80 23.28 -17.41
C LYS A 210 -15.00 22.62 -16.74
N GLU A 211 -15.46 23.21 -15.69
CA GLU A 211 -16.71 22.80 -15.04
C GLU A 211 -17.89 23.02 -15.98
N LEU A 212 -18.79 22.03 -16.05
CA LEU A 212 -20.01 22.09 -16.85
C LEU A 212 -21.22 22.10 -15.93
N HIS A 213 -22.19 22.97 -16.23
CA HIS A 213 -23.50 22.99 -15.60
C HIS A 213 -24.55 22.54 -16.62
N ILE A 214 -25.33 21.53 -16.30
CA ILE A 214 -26.26 20.87 -17.17
C ILE A 214 -27.66 20.97 -16.56
N ALA A 215 -28.47 21.86 -17.09
CA ALA A 215 -29.86 22.09 -16.70
C ALA A 215 -30.85 21.33 -17.59
N ASP A 216 -30.43 20.89 -18.79
CA ASP A 216 -31.25 20.22 -19.78
C ASP A 216 -30.43 19.22 -20.58
N LEU A 217 -31.02 18.04 -20.85
CA LEU A 217 -30.40 16.97 -21.62
C LEU A 217 -30.88 16.91 -23.08
N SER A 218 -31.81 17.78 -23.52
CA SER A 218 -32.43 17.72 -24.85
C SER A 218 -31.42 17.80 -26.01
N SER A 219 -30.25 18.42 -25.79
CA SER A 219 -29.19 18.52 -26.81
C SER A 219 -28.29 17.26 -26.90
N TYR A 220 -28.52 16.25 -26.08
CA TYR A 220 -27.77 14.99 -26.06
C TYR A 220 -28.56 13.85 -26.70
N PRO A 221 -27.87 12.83 -27.23
CA PRO A 221 -28.56 11.65 -27.74
C PRO A 221 -29.17 10.85 -26.58
N HIS A 222 -30.50 10.75 -26.57
CA HIS A 222 -31.22 9.94 -25.59
C HIS A 222 -31.28 8.48 -25.99
N VAL A 223 -31.24 7.62 -25.00
CA VAL A 223 -31.50 6.19 -25.10
C VAL A 223 -32.65 5.82 -24.16
N GLU A 224 -33.31 4.71 -24.46
CA GLU A 224 -34.36 4.14 -23.61
C GLU A 224 -33.85 2.83 -23.04
N ILE A 225 -34.01 2.64 -21.74
CA ILE A 225 -33.64 1.43 -21.04
C ILE A 225 -34.78 0.91 -20.19
N LEU A 226 -34.89 -0.42 -20.10
CA LEU A 226 -35.80 -1.09 -19.19
C LEU A 226 -34.98 -1.53 -17.95
N ALA A 227 -35.35 -1.05 -16.78
CA ALA A 227 -34.63 -1.36 -15.55
C ALA A 227 -35.55 -1.96 -14.48
N LYS A 228 -34.98 -2.91 -13.72
CA LYS A 228 -35.62 -3.50 -12.54
C LYS A 228 -35.33 -2.60 -11.33
N GLN A 229 -36.34 -1.96 -10.79
CA GLN A 229 -36.15 -1.20 -9.57
C GLN A 229 -36.34 -2.12 -8.37
N THR A 230 -35.22 -2.64 -7.83
CA THR A 230 -35.19 -3.58 -6.69
C THR A 230 -34.37 -2.93 -5.56
N GLY A 231 -34.80 -3.08 -4.32
CA GLY A 231 -34.13 -2.46 -3.17
C GLY A 231 -34.76 -1.09 -2.84
N ASP A 232 -33.94 -0.07 -2.65
CA ASP A 232 -34.41 1.28 -2.26
C ASP A 232 -35.24 1.24 -0.93
N GLY A 233 -34.83 0.36 -0.02
CA GLY A 233 -35.42 0.18 1.31
C GLY A 233 -36.79 -0.50 1.36
N LYS A 234 -37.40 -0.84 0.23
CA LYS A 234 -38.81 -1.26 0.17
C LYS A 234 -39.11 -2.49 -0.70
N GLY A 235 -38.10 -3.16 -1.25
CA GLY A 235 -38.29 -4.35 -2.06
C GLY A 235 -38.35 -4.10 -3.55
N TYR A 236 -39.30 -4.76 -4.27
CA TYR A 236 -39.42 -4.67 -5.71
C TYR A 236 -40.49 -3.65 -6.12
N HIS A 237 -40.09 -2.64 -6.91
CA HIS A 237 -40.94 -1.56 -7.39
C HIS A 237 -41.36 -1.70 -8.86
N GLY A 238 -41.10 -2.84 -9.49
CA GLY A 238 -41.47 -3.13 -10.85
C GLY A 238 -40.39 -2.88 -11.90
N LEU A 239 -40.79 -3.03 -13.14
CA LEU A 239 -40.02 -2.64 -14.31
C LEU A 239 -40.37 -1.19 -14.65
N LYS A 240 -39.36 -0.40 -14.92
CA LYS A 240 -39.48 1.01 -15.28
C LYS A 240 -38.78 1.28 -16.60
N HIS A 241 -39.44 2.02 -17.48
CA HIS A 241 -38.83 2.56 -18.69
C HIS A 241 -38.19 3.92 -18.38
N PHE A 242 -36.87 3.97 -18.42
CA PHE A 242 -36.14 5.24 -18.28
C PHE A 242 -35.68 5.71 -19.64
N LYS A 243 -35.79 7.03 -19.87
CA LYS A 243 -35.19 7.70 -20.99
C LYS A 243 -34.22 8.73 -20.49
N GLY A 244 -33.03 8.77 -21.07
CA GLY A 244 -31.96 9.64 -20.63
C GLY A 244 -30.72 9.52 -21.51
N VAL A 245 -29.61 10.09 -21.05
CA VAL A 245 -28.37 10.16 -21.80
C VAL A 245 -27.33 9.24 -21.15
N PRO A 246 -26.64 8.40 -21.93
CA PRO A 246 -25.51 7.63 -21.41
C PRO A 246 -24.51 8.55 -20.69
N LEU A 247 -24.10 8.14 -19.50
CA LEU A 247 -23.13 8.93 -18.71
C LEU A 247 -21.84 9.16 -19.50
N ALA A 248 -21.39 8.15 -20.26
CA ALA A 248 -20.23 8.27 -21.13
C ALA A 248 -20.37 9.39 -22.17
N GLU A 249 -21.56 9.62 -22.73
CA GLU A 249 -21.81 10.70 -23.71
C GLU A 249 -21.81 12.09 -23.05
N ILE A 250 -22.32 12.18 -21.82
CA ILE A 250 -22.28 13.43 -21.05
C ILE A 250 -20.81 13.80 -20.75
N LEU A 251 -20.02 12.84 -20.30
CA LEU A 251 -18.61 13.04 -19.93
C LEU A 251 -17.71 13.41 -21.11
N LYS A 252 -18.01 12.98 -22.33
CA LYS A 252 -17.27 13.40 -23.54
C LYS A 252 -17.24 14.91 -23.73
N ARG A 253 -18.29 15.64 -23.31
CA ARG A 253 -18.35 17.11 -23.42
C ARG A 253 -17.57 17.85 -22.34
N ALA A 254 -17.16 17.16 -21.28
CA ALA A 254 -16.40 17.74 -20.18
C ALA A 254 -14.89 17.89 -20.46
N ASP A 255 -14.43 17.46 -21.65
CA ASP A 255 -13.01 17.48 -22.06
C ASP A 255 -12.08 16.90 -20.98
N ILE A 256 -12.48 15.75 -20.44
CA ILE A 256 -11.69 14.98 -19.49
C ILE A 256 -10.65 14.13 -20.23
N LYS A 257 -9.54 13.83 -19.56
CA LYS A 257 -8.55 12.82 -20.02
C LYS A 257 -8.53 11.67 -19.02
N PRO A 258 -9.55 10.81 -19.05
CA PRO A 258 -9.65 9.73 -18.09
C PRO A 258 -8.68 8.60 -18.44
N ASP A 259 -8.28 7.87 -17.40
CA ASP A 259 -7.49 6.65 -17.49
C ASP A 259 -8.09 5.56 -16.58
N LEU A 260 -7.41 4.42 -16.46
CA LEU A 260 -7.85 3.30 -15.61
C LEU A 260 -7.96 3.65 -14.12
N ASN A 261 -7.49 4.83 -13.71
CA ASN A 261 -7.52 5.32 -12.33
C ASN A 261 -8.64 6.35 -12.12
N THR A 262 -9.40 6.66 -13.16
CA THR A 262 -10.45 7.68 -13.11
C THR A 262 -11.76 7.07 -12.63
N ILE A 263 -12.40 7.76 -11.70
CA ILE A 263 -13.71 7.44 -11.16
C ILE A 263 -14.64 8.66 -11.23
N PHE A 264 -15.93 8.39 -11.22
CA PHE A 264 -16.99 9.38 -11.23
C PHE A 264 -17.85 9.21 -9.98
N LEU A 265 -17.75 10.18 -9.07
CA LEU A 265 -18.58 10.23 -7.88
C LEU A 265 -19.85 11.03 -8.22
N ILE A 266 -20.98 10.33 -8.26
CA ILE A 266 -22.29 10.91 -8.52
C ILE A 266 -22.95 11.20 -7.18
N SER A 267 -23.36 12.42 -6.93
CA SER A 267 -23.98 12.83 -5.67
C SER A 267 -25.27 13.60 -5.85
N ALA A 268 -26.13 13.49 -4.83
CA ALA A 268 -27.41 14.18 -4.72
C ALA A 268 -27.35 15.30 -3.68
N LEU A 269 -28.38 16.15 -3.67
CA LEU A 269 -28.50 17.29 -2.75
C LEU A 269 -28.57 16.88 -1.28
N ASP A 270 -29.04 15.68 -0.96
CA ASP A 270 -29.15 15.15 0.41
C ASP A 270 -27.87 14.46 0.89
N GLY A 271 -26.83 14.44 0.05
CA GLY A 271 -25.56 13.77 0.34
C GLY A 271 -25.55 12.29 -0.06
N TYR A 272 -26.65 11.73 -0.61
CA TYR A 272 -26.61 10.40 -1.21
C TYR A 272 -25.64 10.38 -2.39
N ARG A 273 -24.87 9.32 -2.51
CA ARG A 273 -23.83 9.25 -3.52
C ARG A 273 -23.51 7.82 -3.93
N SER A 274 -23.00 7.66 -5.14
CA SER A 274 -22.47 6.39 -5.63
C SER A 274 -21.31 6.62 -6.57
N LEU A 275 -20.56 5.57 -6.85
CA LEU A 275 -19.35 5.60 -7.64
C LEU A 275 -19.47 4.72 -8.88
N VAL A 276 -18.96 5.24 -10.00
CA VAL A 276 -18.78 4.51 -11.26
C VAL A 276 -17.33 4.65 -11.70
N SER A 277 -16.68 3.57 -12.14
CA SER A 277 -15.33 3.64 -12.69
C SER A 277 -15.35 4.02 -14.18
N TYR A 278 -14.29 4.66 -14.66
CA TYR A 278 -14.12 4.94 -16.09
C TYR A 278 -14.17 3.67 -16.94
N SER A 279 -13.49 2.63 -16.46
CA SER A 279 -13.44 1.35 -17.16
C SER A 279 -14.79 0.65 -17.19
N GLU A 280 -15.63 0.82 -16.16
CA GLU A 280 -16.99 0.32 -16.13
C GLU A 280 -17.85 0.94 -17.23
N LEU A 281 -17.64 2.24 -17.53
CA LEU A 281 -18.37 2.93 -18.58
C LEU A 281 -17.94 2.54 -19.99
N LEU A 282 -16.63 2.29 -20.20
CA LEU A 282 -16.09 2.14 -21.55
C LEU A 282 -15.77 0.71 -21.94
N PHE A 283 -15.37 -0.14 -21.01
CA PHE A 283 -14.94 -1.51 -21.33
C PHE A 283 -16.03 -2.54 -21.06
N SER A 284 -16.90 -2.27 -20.09
CA SER A 284 -18.05 -3.14 -19.84
C SER A 284 -19.07 -3.03 -20.96
N PRO A 285 -19.65 -4.12 -21.45
CA PRO A 285 -20.76 -4.11 -22.43
C PRO A 285 -22.00 -3.38 -21.90
N PHE A 286 -22.09 -3.20 -20.58
CA PHE A 286 -23.22 -2.56 -19.90
C PHE A 286 -23.00 -1.05 -19.66
N GLY A 287 -21.84 -0.53 -20.00
CA GLY A 287 -21.47 0.86 -19.66
C GLY A 287 -22.31 1.91 -20.37
N GLN A 288 -22.77 1.62 -21.60
CA GLN A 288 -23.63 2.53 -22.38
C GLN A 288 -25.05 2.64 -21.82
N ASP A 289 -25.49 1.68 -21.01
CA ASP A 289 -26.79 1.68 -20.37
C ASP A 289 -26.76 2.33 -18.97
N ILE A 290 -25.59 2.77 -18.50
CA ILE A 290 -25.48 3.63 -17.31
C ILE A 290 -25.85 5.05 -17.78
N ILE A 291 -27.04 5.51 -17.40
CA ILE A 291 -27.61 6.77 -17.90
C ILE A 291 -27.89 7.77 -16.79
N VAL A 292 -27.90 9.03 -17.17
CA VAL A 292 -28.61 10.09 -16.41
C VAL A 292 -29.95 10.28 -17.08
N ALA A 293 -31.01 9.79 -16.42
CA ALA A 293 -32.37 9.83 -16.91
C ALA A 293 -33.06 11.15 -16.50
N ASP A 294 -33.87 11.71 -17.42
CA ASP A 294 -34.76 12.85 -17.21
C ASP A 294 -36.24 12.50 -17.40
N MET A 295 -36.52 11.28 -17.89
CA MET A 295 -37.88 10.75 -18.04
C MET A 295 -37.99 9.34 -17.47
N VAL A 296 -39.19 9.01 -16.96
CA VAL A 296 -39.59 7.67 -16.50
C VAL A 296 -41.02 7.39 -16.94
N ASP A 297 -41.26 6.23 -17.54
CA ASP A 297 -42.58 5.79 -18.09
C ASP A 297 -43.24 6.92 -18.92
N ASP A 298 -42.47 7.47 -19.88
CA ASP A 298 -42.82 8.56 -20.80
C ASP A 298 -43.19 9.90 -20.15
N LYS A 299 -42.85 10.08 -18.88
CA LYS A 299 -43.13 11.33 -18.15
C LYS A 299 -41.82 11.94 -17.66
N PRO A 300 -41.70 13.27 -17.73
CA PRO A 300 -40.57 13.98 -17.10
C PRO A 300 -40.49 13.64 -15.61
N ILE A 301 -39.26 13.40 -15.12
CA ILE A 301 -39.02 13.20 -13.71
C ILE A 301 -39.29 14.48 -12.95
N LYS A 302 -40.25 14.44 -12.02
CA LYS A 302 -40.66 15.59 -11.19
C LYS A 302 -40.52 15.29 -9.70
N GLU A 303 -40.71 14.03 -9.33
CA GLU A 303 -40.55 13.58 -7.97
C GLU A 303 -39.13 13.07 -7.76
N ASN A 304 -38.52 13.40 -6.63
CA ASN A 304 -37.12 13.05 -6.30
C ASN A 304 -36.06 13.67 -7.23
N GLY A 305 -36.30 14.90 -7.72
CA GLY A 305 -35.37 15.65 -8.57
C GLY A 305 -35.66 15.55 -10.04
N LYS A 306 -34.90 16.29 -10.86
CA LYS A 306 -35.03 16.35 -12.31
C LYS A 306 -34.25 15.26 -13.03
N PHE A 307 -33.18 14.76 -12.38
CA PHE A 307 -32.27 13.79 -12.94
C PHE A 307 -32.04 12.62 -12.00
N ILE A 308 -32.00 11.40 -12.56
CA ILE A 308 -31.69 10.18 -11.82
C ILE A 308 -30.57 9.46 -12.56
N ALA A 309 -29.47 9.12 -11.86
CA ALA A 309 -28.47 8.19 -12.38
C ALA A 309 -28.97 6.76 -12.19
N VAL A 310 -29.01 5.99 -13.27
CA VAL A 310 -29.57 4.64 -13.31
C VAL A 310 -28.51 3.66 -13.80
N MET A 311 -28.32 2.57 -13.02
CA MET A 311 -27.44 1.43 -13.34
C MET A 311 -28.32 0.17 -13.48
N PRO A 312 -28.85 -0.12 -14.67
CA PRO A 312 -29.97 -1.06 -14.84
C PRO A 312 -29.62 -2.53 -14.57
N TYR A 313 -28.34 -2.89 -14.65
CA TYR A 313 -27.87 -4.28 -14.50
C TYR A 313 -27.41 -4.64 -13.10
N ASP A 314 -27.45 -3.69 -12.17
CA ASP A 314 -27.14 -3.97 -10.77
C ASP A 314 -28.23 -4.83 -10.13
N LEU A 315 -27.84 -5.69 -9.19
CA LEU A 315 -28.77 -6.52 -8.40
C LEU A 315 -29.76 -5.68 -7.59
N SER A 316 -29.33 -4.48 -7.17
CA SER A 316 -30.10 -3.54 -6.36
C SER A 316 -29.94 -2.13 -6.91
N ALA A 317 -31.00 -1.31 -6.76
CA ALA A 317 -30.98 0.11 -7.10
C ALA A 317 -30.21 0.98 -6.07
N ASP A 318 -29.44 0.37 -5.19
CA ASP A 318 -28.68 1.11 -4.18
C ASP A 318 -27.60 2.05 -4.75
N ARG A 319 -27.15 1.81 -5.99
CA ARG A 319 -26.25 2.77 -6.67
C ARG A 319 -26.98 3.86 -7.44
N TRP A 320 -28.30 3.76 -7.57
CA TRP A 320 -29.05 4.80 -8.27
C TRP A 320 -29.08 6.07 -7.42
N VAL A 321 -28.74 7.21 -8.04
CA VAL A 321 -28.73 8.49 -7.37
C VAL A 321 -29.89 9.33 -7.90
N LYS A 322 -30.85 9.62 -7.02
CA LYS A 322 -31.97 10.50 -7.32
C LYS A 322 -31.57 11.94 -7.05
N ALA A 323 -32.19 12.89 -7.74
CA ALA A 323 -31.86 14.31 -7.63
C ALA A 323 -30.36 14.60 -7.82
N VAL A 324 -29.78 14.04 -8.87
CA VAL A 324 -28.37 14.25 -9.18
C VAL A 324 -28.04 15.73 -9.18
N ASN A 325 -27.03 16.12 -8.39
CA ASN A 325 -26.58 17.49 -8.22
C ASN A 325 -25.16 17.70 -8.72
N LYS A 326 -24.31 16.69 -8.57
CA LYS A 326 -22.90 16.77 -8.94
C LYS A 326 -22.39 15.43 -9.45
N ILE A 327 -21.55 15.47 -10.47
CA ILE A 327 -20.70 14.37 -10.92
C ILE A 327 -19.27 14.87 -10.81
N GLU A 328 -18.52 14.32 -9.85
CA GLU A 328 -17.15 14.71 -9.60
C GLU A 328 -16.20 13.72 -10.26
N VAL A 329 -15.33 14.22 -11.13
CA VAL A 329 -14.27 13.43 -11.78
C VAL A 329 -13.07 13.40 -10.87
N ILE A 330 -12.69 12.20 -10.42
CA ILE A 330 -11.60 12.01 -9.46
C ILE A 330 -10.58 11.05 -10.07
N SER A 331 -9.31 11.42 -10.06
CA SER A 331 -8.22 10.51 -10.41
C SER A 331 -7.64 9.92 -9.13
N LEU A 332 -7.69 8.60 -9.00
CA LEU A 332 -7.06 7.84 -7.92
C LEU A 332 -5.64 7.39 -8.30
N LYS A 333 -5.08 7.98 -9.38
CA LYS A 333 -3.68 7.73 -9.71
C LYS A 333 -2.81 8.13 -8.53
N GLN A 334 -2.17 7.15 -7.92
CA GLN A 334 -1.32 7.40 -6.78
C GLN A 334 -0.11 8.23 -7.23
N GLN A 335 0.11 9.35 -6.56
CA GLN A 335 1.43 9.95 -6.58
C GLN A 335 2.34 9.03 -5.77
N ALA A 336 3.42 8.57 -6.40
CA ALA A 336 4.40 7.75 -5.73
C ALA A 336 4.97 8.49 -4.52
N LYS A 337 5.00 7.80 -3.38
CA LYS A 337 5.49 8.35 -2.11
C LYS A 337 6.72 7.63 -1.62
N LEU A 338 7.54 8.35 -0.87
CA LEU A 338 8.60 7.78 -0.05
C LEU A 338 8.10 7.65 1.39
N TYR A 339 7.95 6.43 1.86
CA TYR A 339 7.59 6.12 3.23
C TYR A 339 8.83 5.82 4.05
N ILE A 340 8.89 6.35 5.28
CA ILE A 340 9.86 5.95 6.28
C ILE A 340 9.10 5.24 7.39
N ILE A 341 9.22 3.93 7.44
CA ILE A 341 8.38 3.07 8.26
C ILE A 341 9.15 2.57 9.47
N GLY A 342 8.73 2.98 10.65
CA GLY A 342 9.19 2.43 11.92
C GLY A 342 8.67 1.01 12.12
N ILE A 343 9.59 0.03 12.10
CA ILE A 343 9.23 -1.39 12.23
C ILE A 343 9.25 -1.91 13.67
N GLY A 344 9.42 -1.01 14.65
CA GLY A 344 9.68 -1.40 16.03
C GLY A 344 11.13 -1.81 16.28
N CYS A 345 11.51 -1.91 17.53
CA CYS A 345 12.94 -2.09 17.89
C CYS A 345 13.41 -3.54 17.98
N ALA A 346 12.51 -4.54 17.88
CA ALA A 346 12.87 -5.94 18.15
C ALA A 346 11.95 -6.94 17.42
N ASP A 347 11.23 -7.79 18.17
CA ASP A 347 10.38 -8.83 17.60
C ASP A 347 9.27 -8.27 16.69
N THR A 348 8.88 -9.01 15.68
CA THR A 348 7.92 -8.57 14.65
C THR A 348 6.51 -8.26 15.17
N ASN A 349 6.15 -8.72 16.38
CA ASN A 349 4.89 -8.39 17.03
C ASN A 349 4.84 -6.95 17.60
N LEU A 350 5.96 -6.24 17.61
CA LEU A 350 6.05 -4.84 18.03
C LEU A 350 5.87 -3.84 16.89
N ILE A 351 5.53 -4.31 15.70
CA ILE A 351 5.19 -3.45 14.56
C ILE A 351 3.78 -2.86 14.69
N THR A 352 3.56 -1.65 14.19
CA THR A 352 2.23 -1.04 14.16
C THR A 352 1.39 -1.57 13.00
N LEU A 353 0.06 -1.52 13.13
CA LEU A 353 -0.85 -1.90 12.04
C LEU A 353 -0.69 -0.99 10.82
N GLU A 354 -0.42 0.29 11.04
CA GLU A 354 -0.16 1.26 9.98
C GLU A 354 1.10 0.90 9.19
N ALA A 355 2.18 0.52 9.88
CA ALA A 355 3.42 0.07 9.24
C ALA A 355 3.17 -1.15 8.33
N ILE A 356 2.40 -2.15 8.80
CA ILE A 356 2.01 -3.31 7.99
C ILE A 356 1.20 -2.88 6.77
N SER A 357 0.22 -1.99 6.95
CA SER A 357 -0.61 -1.49 5.84
C SER A 357 0.23 -0.80 4.77
N LEU A 358 1.17 0.06 5.18
CA LEU A 358 2.03 0.80 4.23
C LEU A 358 3.12 -0.09 3.60
N MET A 359 3.63 -1.10 4.30
CA MET A 359 4.45 -2.14 3.66
C MET A 359 3.67 -2.85 2.55
N GLY A 360 2.38 -3.11 2.77
CA GLY A 360 1.48 -3.64 1.75
C GLY A 360 1.33 -2.73 0.51
N LYS A 361 1.27 -1.41 0.73
CA LYS A 361 1.12 -0.40 -0.33
C LYS A 361 2.42 -0.06 -1.07
N SER A 362 3.56 -0.40 -0.51
CA SER A 362 4.88 -0.10 -1.09
C SER A 362 5.20 -1.07 -2.22
N ASP A 363 5.84 -0.59 -3.28
CA ASP A 363 6.21 -1.38 -4.45
C ASP A 363 7.66 -1.85 -4.40
N VAL A 364 8.52 -1.07 -3.74
CA VAL A 364 9.95 -1.37 -3.55
C VAL A 364 10.39 -0.96 -2.14
N PHE A 365 11.43 -1.62 -1.64
CA PHE A 365 11.93 -1.38 -0.29
C PHE A 365 13.38 -0.91 -0.28
N ILE A 366 13.73 -0.18 0.76
CA ILE A 366 15.09 0.11 1.18
C ILE A 366 15.24 -0.54 2.55
N SER A 367 16.10 -1.53 2.67
CA SER A 367 16.14 -2.37 3.87
C SER A 367 17.48 -3.10 4.00
N THR A 368 17.88 -3.40 5.22
CA THR A 368 18.95 -4.36 5.46
C THR A 368 18.47 -5.79 5.17
N GLU A 369 19.40 -6.70 4.92
CA GLU A 369 19.08 -8.11 4.68
C GLU A 369 18.36 -8.76 5.89
N ASP A 370 18.76 -8.41 7.12
CA ASP A 370 18.12 -8.92 8.34
C ASP A 370 16.67 -8.46 8.47
N ILE A 371 16.41 -7.18 8.26
CA ILE A 371 15.04 -6.64 8.27
C ILE A 371 14.20 -7.31 7.18
N ALA A 372 14.75 -7.40 5.96
CA ALA A 372 14.03 -8.02 4.84
C ALA A 372 13.64 -9.47 5.14
N LYS A 373 14.53 -10.25 5.75
CA LYS A 373 14.22 -11.63 6.17
C LYS A 373 13.13 -11.68 7.25
N ARG A 374 13.23 -10.83 8.26
CA ARG A 374 12.29 -10.79 9.40
C ARG A 374 10.88 -10.38 8.99
N PHE A 375 10.78 -9.44 8.06
CA PHE A 375 9.51 -8.88 7.59
C PHE A 375 9.07 -9.40 6.22
N ALA A 376 9.72 -10.46 5.69
CA ALA A 376 9.43 -11.05 4.38
C ALA A 376 7.93 -11.32 4.16
N LYS A 377 7.22 -11.76 5.23
CA LYS A 377 5.77 -12.01 5.19
C LYS A 377 4.97 -10.77 4.76
N TYR A 378 5.40 -9.56 5.15
CA TYR A 378 4.69 -8.32 4.85
C TYR A 378 5.24 -7.61 3.62
N MET A 379 6.51 -7.84 3.28
CA MET A 379 7.15 -7.31 2.08
C MET A 379 6.73 -8.08 0.81
N GLY A 380 6.43 -9.36 0.95
CA GLY A 380 6.21 -10.25 -0.19
C GLY A 380 7.46 -10.40 -1.06
N ASN A 381 7.27 -10.60 -2.36
CA ASN A 381 8.37 -10.74 -3.34
C ASN A 381 8.85 -9.40 -3.92
N LYS A 382 8.50 -8.29 -3.27
CA LYS A 382 8.85 -6.96 -3.76
C LYS A 382 10.36 -6.72 -3.63
N PRO A 383 10.98 -6.02 -4.60
CA PRO A 383 12.42 -5.84 -4.62
C PRO A 383 12.92 -4.92 -3.50
N VAL A 384 14.12 -5.20 -3.00
CA VAL A 384 14.91 -4.31 -2.15
C VAL A 384 15.90 -3.58 -3.05
N LEU A 385 15.86 -2.24 -3.06
CA LEU A 385 16.72 -1.42 -3.91
C LEU A 385 18.17 -1.44 -3.42
N PHE A 386 18.37 -1.21 -2.13
CA PHE A 386 19.69 -1.21 -1.51
C PHE A 386 19.60 -1.30 0.02
N ASP A 387 20.77 -1.56 0.65
CA ASP A 387 20.95 -1.52 2.11
C ASP A 387 21.23 -0.08 2.57
N PRO A 388 20.36 0.55 3.40
CA PRO A 388 20.52 1.93 3.83
C PRO A 388 21.77 2.18 4.68
N LEU A 389 22.31 1.15 5.35
CA LEU A 389 23.52 1.27 6.15
C LEU A 389 24.73 1.67 5.31
N MET A 390 24.72 1.40 4.01
CA MET A 390 25.78 1.82 3.09
C MET A 390 25.88 3.33 2.91
N ASN A 391 24.84 4.09 3.28
CA ASN A 391 24.81 5.55 3.27
C ASN A 391 25.26 6.17 4.61
N ALA A 392 25.53 5.34 5.63
CA ALA A 392 26.02 5.77 6.93
C ALA A 392 27.55 5.58 7.03
N GLU A 393 28.27 6.65 7.33
CA GLU A 393 29.74 6.66 7.34
C GLU A 393 30.39 5.51 8.14
N PRO A 394 29.94 5.16 9.38
CA PRO A 394 30.59 4.11 10.14
C PRO A 394 30.55 2.73 9.46
N PHE A 395 29.43 2.43 8.80
CA PHE A 395 29.24 1.16 8.08
C PHE A 395 29.98 1.15 6.74
N PHE A 396 29.94 2.28 6.03
CA PHE A 396 30.68 2.45 4.79
C PHE A 396 32.20 2.34 5.02
N ARG A 397 32.71 2.98 6.07
CA ARG A 397 34.12 2.90 6.50
C ARG A 397 34.53 1.47 6.84
N LYS A 398 33.68 0.74 7.56
CA LYS A 398 33.95 -0.66 7.92
C LYS A 398 34.11 -1.57 6.68
N LYS A 399 33.35 -1.30 5.64
CA LYS A 399 33.47 -2.02 4.35
C LYS A 399 34.66 -1.56 3.49
N ASN A 400 35.15 -0.36 3.71
CA ASN A 400 36.24 0.27 2.95
C ASN A 400 37.40 0.73 3.84
N PRO A 401 38.05 -0.16 4.59
CA PRO A 401 38.99 0.22 5.68
C PRO A 401 40.28 0.89 5.16
N ASN A 402 40.60 0.75 3.88
CA ASN A 402 41.87 1.21 3.30
C ASN A 402 41.77 2.58 2.61
N LEU A 403 40.60 3.24 2.63
CA LEU A 403 40.43 4.56 2.03
C LEU A 403 40.97 5.66 2.93
N SER A 404 41.60 6.67 2.34
CA SER A 404 41.92 7.93 3.03
C SER A 404 40.64 8.69 3.41
N GLU A 405 40.75 9.67 4.31
CA GLU A 405 39.57 10.48 4.74
C GLU A 405 38.91 11.22 3.56
N GLU A 406 39.70 11.75 2.62
CA GLU A 406 39.18 12.45 1.46
C GLU A 406 38.49 11.49 0.47
N GLU A 407 39.11 10.34 0.20
CA GLU A 407 38.53 9.29 -0.65
C GLU A 407 37.26 8.72 -0.03
N MET A 408 37.25 8.52 1.30
CA MET A 408 36.11 8.07 2.07
C MET A 408 34.92 9.01 1.88
N LYS A 409 35.14 10.31 2.12
CA LYS A 409 34.11 11.34 1.97
C LYS A 409 33.54 11.37 0.56
N LYS A 410 34.43 11.41 -0.45
CA LYS A 410 34.04 11.45 -1.86
C LYS A 410 33.21 10.22 -2.24
N LYS A 411 33.67 9.01 -1.92
CA LYS A 411 32.97 7.77 -2.28
C LYS A 411 31.65 7.60 -1.52
N LEU A 412 31.55 8.07 -0.29
CA LEU A 412 30.30 8.08 0.46
C LEU A 412 29.26 9.03 -0.17
N GLU A 413 29.69 10.20 -0.63
CA GLU A 413 28.84 11.13 -1.37
C GLU A 413 28.37 10.52 -2.71
N GLU A 414 29.26 9.88 -3.46
CA GLU A 414 28.92 9.15 -4.68
C GLU A 414 27.90 8.02 -4.41
N GLN A 415 28.08 7.25 -3.34
CA GLN A 415 27.16 6.21 -2.91
C GLN A 415 25.77 6.77 -2.57
N ARG A 416 25.71 7.87 -1.81
CA ARG A 416 24.48 8.57 -1.48
C ARG A 416 23.75 9.09 -2.71
N ALA A 417 24.49 9.71 -3.65
CA ALA A 417 23.93 10.19 -4.90
C ALA A 417 23.32 9.06 -5.75
N GLN A 418 23.98 7.90 -5.81
CA GLN A 418 23.41 6.71 -6.47
C GLN A 418 22.14 6.22 -5.78
N SER A 419 22.14 6.14 -4.46
CA SER A 419 20.96 5.73 -3.67
C SER A 419 19.78 6.67 -3.88
N ILE A 420 20.02 7.96 -3.88
CA ILE A 420 19.04 9.02 -4.17
C ILE A 420 18.48 8.87 -5.58
N GLN A 421 19.34 8.62 -6.57
CA GLN A 421 18.88 8.43 -7.95
C GLN A 421 17.98 7.20 -8.09
N MET A 422 18.31 6.09 -7.43
CA MET A 422 17.46 4.89 -7.41
C MET A 422 16.07 5.18 -6.83
N ILE A 423 15.98 6.01 -5.78
CA ILE A 423 14.70 6.44 -5.20
C ILE A 423 13.93 7.29 -6.20
N ARG A 424 14.58 8.29 -6.81
CA ARG A 424 13.95 9.16 -7.83
C ARG A 424 13.40 8.37 -9.01
N ASP A 425 14.18 7.42 -9.51
CA ASP A 425 13.77 6.55 -10.63
C ASP A 425 12.54 5.71 -10.24
N ALA A 426 12.50 5.15 -9.05
CA ALA A 426 11.35 4.41 -8.58
C ALA A 426 10.11 5.30 -8.45
N LEU A 427 10.22 6.47 -7.82
CA LEU A 427 9.13 7.42 -7.66
C LEU A 427 8.61 7.96 -9.00
N SER A 428 9.51 8.29 -9.94
CA SER A 428 9.14 8.78 -11.28
C SER A 428 8.39 7.71 -12.11
N ASN A 429 8.68 6.44 -11.84
CA ASN A 429 7.96 5.30 -12.42
C ASN A 429 6.66 4.95 -11.66
N GLY A 430 6.18 5.83 -10.78
CA GLY A 430 4.94 5.64 -10.03
C GLY A 430 5.01 4.62 -8.91
N LYS A 431 6.22 4.19 -8.49
CA LYS A 431 6.42 3.19 -7.44
C LYS A 431 6.53 3.84 -6.07
N ASN A 432 5.75 3.36 -5.11
CA ASN A 432 5.93 3.70 -3.71
C ASN A 432 7.20 3.05 -3.17
N VAL A 433 8.02 3.83 -2.53
CA VAL A 433 9.28 3.39 -1.91
C VAL A 433 9.12 3.37 -0.40
N ALA A 434 9.50 2.29 0.27
CA ALA A 434 9.52 2.22 1.73
C ALA A 434 10.92 1.98 2.28
N LEU A 435 11.43 2.92 3.06
CA LEU A 435 12.57 2.69 3.94
C LEU A 435 12.10 2.09 5.25
N LEU A 436 12.58 0.89 5.57
CA LEU A 436 12.30 0.24 6.85
C LEU A 436 13.37 0.62 7.87
N GLU A 437 12.96 1.31 8.92
CA GLU A 437 13.84 1.84 9.96
C GLU A 437 13.59 1.14 11.31
N TYR A 438 14.65 0.78 12.01
CA TYR A 438 14.54 0.20 13.36
C TYR A 438 13.93 1.18 14.35
N GLY A 439 13.06 0.69 15.23
CA GLY A 439 12.45 1.48 16.28
C GLY A 439 11.45 2.50 15.75
N ASP A 440 11.61 3.72 16.19
CA ASP A 440 10.87 4.89 15.75
C ASP A 440 11.79 5.80 14.90
N PRO A 441 11.50 6.03 13.64
CA PRO A 441 12.32 6.85 12.76
C PRO A 441 12.39 8.33 13.18
N THR A 442 11.49 8.78 14.06
CA THR A 442 11.48 10.15 14.59
C THR A 442 12.43 10.33 15.77
N ILE A 443 12.95 9.24 16.34
CA ILE A 443 13.89 9.24 17.48
C ILE A 443 15.25 8.74 17.00
N TYR A 444 16.15 9.65 16.68
CA TYR A 444 17.51 9.37 16.20
C TYR A 444 17.58 8.51 14.93
N GLY A 445 16.57 8.60 14.04
CA GLY A 445 16.53 7.88 12.76
C GLY A 445 17.70 8.26 11.84
N SER A 446 18.30 7.25 11.21
CA SER A 446 19.50 7.44 10.37
C SER A 446 19.20 8.11 9.02
N TRP A 447 17.96 8.09 8.57
CA TRP A 447 17.51 8.67 7.32
C TRP A 447 17.70 10.18 7.22
N THR A 448 17.66 10.89 8.36
CA THR A 448 17.80 12.36 8.45
C THR A 448 19.13 12.89 7.90
N TYR A 449 20.13 12.04 7.75
CA TYR A 449 21.45 12.47 7.26
C TYR A 449 21.59 12.48 5.74
N TRP A 450 20.70 11.80 5.00
CA TRP A 450 20.87 11.62 3.57
C TRP A 450 19.60 11.72 2.73
N LEU A 451 18.38 11.79 3.33
CA LEU A 451 17.11 11.93 2.63
C LEU A 451 16.50 13.34 2.73
N GLN A 452 17.27 14.34 3.09
CA GLN A 452 16.78 15.73 3.31
C GLN A 452 16.08 16.31 2.06
N GLU A 453 16.52 15.98 0.86
CA GLU A 453 15.91 16.49 -0.37
C GLU A 453 14.48 16.01 -0.63
N PHE A 454 14.04 14.95 0.06
CA PHE A 454 12.68 14.41 -0.07
C PHE A 454 11.75 14.87 1.04
N ILE A 455 12.19 15.76 1.95
CA ILE A 455 11.47 16.08 3.20
C ILE A 455 10.01 16.46 2.99
N ASP A 456 9.70 17.17 1.91
CA ASP A 456 8.33 17.60 1.57
C ASP A 456 7.47 16.45 0.98
N ASN A 457 8.09 15.35 0.57
CA ASN A 457 7.44 14.19 -0.05
C ASN A 457 7.56 12.90 0.77
N ILE A 458 8.12 12.99 1.97
CA ILE A 458 8.25 11.85 2.89
C ILE A 458 7.01 11.74 3.76
N GLU A 459 6.49 10.53 3.87
CA GLU A 459 5.49 10.17 4.88
C GLU A 459 6.16 9.29 5.95
N ILE A 460 6.17 9.76 7.20
CA ILE A 460 6.85 9.07 8.30
C ILE A 460 5.82 8.35 9.15
N VAL A 461 6.05 7.06 9.36
CA VAL A 461 5.22 6.20 10.21
C VAL A 461 5.97 5.89 11.47
N PRO A 462 5.50 6.35 12.63
CA PRO A 462 6.15 6.09 13.90
C PRO A 462 6.14 4.60 14.24
N GLY A 463 7.16 4.17 14.98
CA GLY A 463 7.27 2.81 15.49
C GLY A 463 7.50 2.77 17.00
N LEU A 464 7.46 1.60 17.62
CA LEU A 464 7.84 1.45 19.01
C LEU A 464 9.36 1.56 19.15
N SER A 465 9.82 2.65 19.78
CA SER A 465 11.25 2.84 20.05
C SER A 465 11.75 1.90 21.15
N ALA A 466 13.07 1.72 21.23
CA ALA A 466 13.69 1.00 22.35
C ALA A 466 13.32 1.61 23.71
N PHE A 467 13.05 2.92 23.77
CA PHE A 467 12.59 3.59 24.98
C PHE A 467 11.23 3.08 25.45
N ASN A 468 10.24 2.99 24.56
CA ASN A 468 8.90 2.50 24.91
C ASN A 468 8.96 1.07 25.47
N VAL A 469 9.71 0.20 24.78
CA VAL A 469 9.80 -1.23 25.12
C VAL A 469 10.62 -1.43 26.38
N SER A 470 11.70 -0.70 26.57
CA SER A 470 12.49 -0.73 27.82
C SER A 470 11.64 -0.30 29.02
N ASN A 471 10.82 0.74 28.88
CA ASN A 471 9.93 1.20 29.95
C ASN A 471 8.91 0.11 30.35
N ALA A 472 8.35 -0.60 29.36
CA ALA A 472 7.45 -1.71 29.63
C ALA A 472 8.13 -2.83 30.43
N LEU A 473 9.41 -3.13 30.11
CA LEU A 473 10.17 -4.16 30.83
C LEU A 473 10.53 -3.72 32.26
N ILE A 474 10.91 -2.45 32.44
CA ILE A 474 11.27 -1.92 33.77
C ILE A 474 10.05 -1.82 34.70
N LYS A 475 8.83 -1.70 34.17
CA LYS A 475 7.54 -1.69 34.92
C LYS A 475 7.44 -0.61 36.00
N LYS A 476 8.12 0.50 35.83
CA LYS A 476 8.10 1.62 36.77
C LYS A 476 7.68 2.91 36.08
N HIS A 477 7.06 3.80 36.85
CA HIS A 477 6.88 5.19 36.45
C HIS A 477 8.20 5.95 36.61
N TYR A 478 8.71 6.52 35.54
CA TYR A 478 9.92 7.31 35.53
C TYR A 478 9.63 8.79 35.71
N GLY A 479 10.56 9.47 36.31
CA GLY A 479 10.45 10.89 36.56
C GLY A 479 9.76 11.17 37.90
N CYS A 480 10.43 10.84 39.02
CA CYS A 480 9.98 11.24 40.36
C CYS A 480 9.77 12.75 40.45
N ASN A 481 10.51 13.53 39.67
CA ASN A 481 10.38 14.98 39.55
C ASN A 481 9.68 15.41 38.25
N GLY A 482 9.12 14.44 37.46
CA GLY A 482 8.31 14.71 36.27
C GLY A 482 9.10 14.84 34.97
N SER A 483 10.45 14.76 34.98
CA SER A 483 11.26 14.94 33.76
C SER A 483 12.06 13.70 33.40
N ILE A 484 12.08 13.41 32.10
CA ILE A 484 12.92 12.38 31.47
C ILE A 484 13.66 13.03 30.31
N VAL A 485 14.98 12.90 30.29
CA VAL A 485 15.83 13.44 29.23
C VAL A 485 16.37 12.31 28.39
N LEU A 486 15.98 12.28 27.10
CA LEU A 486 16.49 11.34 26.13
C LEU A 486 17.72 11.92 25.44
N THR A 487 18.77 11.14 25.31
CA THR A 487 20.04 11.61 24.70
C THR A 487 20.83 10.46 24.07
N VAL A 488 21.91 10.83 23.40
CA VAL A 488 22.93 9.93 22.83
C VAL A 488 24.31 10.36 23.33
N PRO A 489 25.36 9.53 23.27
CA PRO A 489 26.71 9.86 23.72
C PRO A 489 27.25 11.20 23.22
N LYS A 490 26.98 11.52 21.94
CA LYS A 490 27.39 12.81 21.36
C LYS A 490 26.69 13.98 22.04
N GLY A 491 25.39 13.90 22.27
CA GLY A 491 24.62 14.96 22.94
C GLY A 491 25.13 15.26 24.37
N LEU A 492 25.62 14.24 25.08
CA LEU A 492 26.25 14.40 26.41
C LEU A 492 27.59 15.11 26.32
N LYS A 493 28.42 14.77 25.33
CA LYS A 493 29.73 15.39 25.14
C LYS A 493 29.61 16.86 24.69
N ASP A 494 28.64 17.14 23.83
CA ASP A 494 28.43 18.47 23.25
C ASP A 494 27.67 19.43 24.20
N ASN A 495 26.96 18.91 25.21
CA ASN A 495 26.14 19.72 26.13
C ASN A 495 26.27 19.28 27.60
N GLU A 496 27.45 19.56 28.19
CA GLU A 496 27.73 19.23 29.59
C GLU A 496 26.82 19.99 30.57
N SER A 497 26.35 21.18 30.20
CA SER A 497 25.45 22.00 31.05
C SER A 497 24.06 21.31 31.21
N MET A 498 23.56 20.64 30.19
CA MET A 498 22.35 19.84 30.27
C MET A 498 22.54 18.68 31.25
N LEU A 499 23.66 17.95 31.16
CA LEU A 499 23.94 16.83 32.06
C LEU A 499 23.99 17.29 33.53
N LYS A 500 24.64 18.43 33.80
CA LYS A 500 24.68 19.04 35.12
C LYS A 500 23.26 19.32 35.64
N ALA A 501 22.44 20.00 34.87
CA ALA A 501 21.07 20.34 35.25
C ALA A 501 20.21 19.08 35.54
N VAL A 502 20.30 18.04 34.71
CA VAL A 502 19.60 16.77 34.91
C VAL A 502 19.99 16.09 36.19
N ALA A 503 21.29 16.08 36.52
CA ALA A 503 21.82 15.51 37.77
C ALA A 503 21.38 16.29 39.01
N GLU A 504 21.47 17.63 38.99
CA GLU A 504 21.08 18.50 40.08
C GLU A 504 19.57 18.47 40.37
N ASN A 505 18.75 18.37 39.33
CA ASN A 505 17.30 18.26 39.46
C ASN A 505 16.84 16.85 39.89
N GLY A 506 17.70 15.84 39.79
CA GLY A 506 17.32 14.45 40.05
C GLY A 506 16.41 13.87 38.96
N ASP A 507 16.46 14.39 37.74
CA ASP A 507 15.72 13.90 36.60
C ASP A 507 16.25 12.53 36.12
N THR A 508 15.46 11.81 35.34
CA THR A 508 15.91 10.54 34.75
C THR A 508 16.57 10.80 33.39
N LEU A 509 17.84 10.44 33.28
CA LEU A 509 18.58 10.45 32.02
C LEU A 509 18.48 9.11 31.33
N VAL A 510 18.13 9.10 30.04
CA VAL A 510 18.04 7.90 29.21
C VAL A 510 18.96 8.04 28.01
N ILE A 511 19.89 7.08 27.85
CA ILE A 511 20.93 7.13 26.83
C ILE A 511 20.71 6.02 25.83
N PHE A 512 20.50 6.40 24.56
CA PHE A 512 20.47 5.50 23.41
C PHE A 512 21.90 5.18 22.95
N ILE A 513 22.15 3.91 22.57
CA ILE A 513 23.42 3.45 21.98
C ILE A 513 24.64 3.83 22.85
N GLY A 514 24.47 3.85 24.17
CA GLY A 514 25.48 4.34 25.10
C GLY A 514 26.48 3.28 25.59
N LEU A 515 26.21 1.99 25.44
CA LEU A 515 27.02 0.92 26.06
C LEU A 515 28.48 0.96 25.64
N LYS A 516 28.75 1.04 24.36
CA LYS A 516 30.10 1.08 23.79
C LYS A 516 30.89 2.32 24.23
N GLU A 517 30.20 3.42 24.53
CA GLU A 517 30.79 4.69 24.89
C GLU A 517 30.89 4.89 26.42
N MET A 518 30.37 3.95 27.24
CA MET A 518 30.31 4.12 28.70
C MET A 518 31.67 4.47 29.30
N LYS A 519 32.72 3.77 28.89
CA LYS A 519 34.08 4.04 29.37
C LYS A 519 34.53 5.49 29.16
N ASN A 520 34.20 6.04 27.99
CA ASN A 520 34.53 7.41 27.60
C ASN A 520 33.64 8.46 28.30
N LEU A 521 32.44 8.05 28.72
CA LEU A 521 31.45 8.91 29.38
C LEU A 521 31.64 8.94 30.93
N MET A 522 32.25 7.92 31.51
CA MET A 522 32.42 7.83 32.97
C MET A 522 33.08 9.06 33.60
N PRO A 523 34.19 9.63 33.07
CA PRO A 523 34.79 10.83 33.65
C PRO A 523 33.83 12.04 33.67
N LEU A 524 32.92 12.12 32.69
CA LEU A 524 31.90 13.17 32.62
C LEU A 524 30.83 12.96 33.69
N PHE A 525 30.32 11.73 33.81
CA PHE A 525 29.30 11.40 34.81
C PHE A 525 29.80 11.58 36.26
N GLN A 526 31.04 11.21 36.55
CA GLN A 526 31.65 11.34 37.89
C GLN A 526 31.71 12.77 38.39
N LYS A 527 31.62 13.77 37.51
CA LYS A 527 31.57 15.19 37.92
C LYS A 527 30.24 15.55 38.60
N TYR A 528 29.14 14.87 38.25
CA TYR A 528 27.79 15.31 38.61
C TYR A 528 26.97 14.26 39.36
N TYR A 529 27.30 12.98 39.24
CA TYR A 529 26.56 11.88 39.86
C TYR A 529 27.39 11.19 40.96
N PRO A 530 26.83 11.01 42.15
CA PRO A 530 27.42 10.16 43.19
C PRO A 530 27.60 8.71 42.72
N GLU A 531 28.60 8.01 43.23
CA GLU A 531 28.82 6.58 42.93
C GLU A 531 27.63 5.68 43.28
N THR A 532 26.79 6.09 44.21
CA THR A 532 25.57 5.38 44.65
C THR A 532 24.38 5.64 43.76
N THR A 533 24.49 6.52 42.77
CA THR A 533 23.36 6.82 41.86
C THR A 533 22.91 5.55 41.15
N PRO A 534 21.61 5.23 41.19
CA PRO A 534 21.05 4.06 40.52
C PRO A 534 21.20 4.15 39.01
N VAL A 535 21.60 3.03 38.43
CA VAL A 535 21.68 2.84 36.98
C VAL A 535 20.93 1.56 36.62
N THR A 536 20.09 1.63 35.58
CA THR A 536 19.43 0.47 35.03
C THR A 536 19.83 0.32 33.55
N VAL A 537 20.31 -0.85 33.20
CA VAL A 537 20.62 -1.18 31.80
C VAL A 537 19.62 -2.21 31.29
N VAL A 538 18.98 -1.90 30.17
CA VAL A 538 18.09 -2.84 29.48
C VAL A 538 18.76 -3.30 28.21
N TYR A 539 19.13 -4.56 28.17
CA TYR A 539 19.73 -5.20 27.00
C TYR A 539 18.66 -5.83 26.14
N ARG A 540 18.77 -5.65 24.81
CA ARG A 540 17.95 -6.30 23.81
C ARG A 540 16.44 -6.16 24.06
N ALA A 541 16.00 -5.00 24.49
CA ALA A 541 14.59 -4.70 24.75
C ALA A 541 13.70 -5.11 23.59
N GLY A 542 12.64 -5.90 23.87
CA GLY A 542 11.67 -6.40 22.90
C GLY A 542 12.09 -7.66 22.16
N TYR A 543 13.29 -8.20 22.38
CA TYR A 543 13.66 -9.53 21.93
C TYR A 543 13.24 -10.56 22.98
N SER A 544 12.04 -11.11 22.91
CA SER A 544 11.39 -11.92 23.94
C SER A 544 12.25 -13.04 24.51
N HIS A 545 13.19 -13.59 23.72
CA HIS A 545 14.06 -14.70 24.12
C HIS A 545 15.41 -14.25 24.72
N SER A 546 15.75 -12.96 24.63
CA SER A 546 17.10 -12.51 25.03
C SER A 546 17.11 -11.14 25.73
N GLU A 547 15.93 -10.52 25.92
CA GLU A 547 15.83 -9.30 26.68
C GLU A 547 16.19 -9.53 28.16
N ARG A 548 16.89 -8.61 28.74
CA ARG A 548 17.22 -8.65 30.16
C ARG A 548 17.44 -7.27 30.73
N LEU A 549 17.17 -7.15 32.02
CA LEU A 549 17.30 -5.93 32.80
C LEU A 549 18.35 -6.13 33.87
N VAL A 550 19.28 -5.18 33.95
CA VAL A 550 20.34 -5.17 34.98
C VAL A 550 20.25 -3.87 35.78
N LYS A 551 20.03 -3.98 37.08
CA LYS A 551 20.07 -2.86 38.01
C LYS A 551 21.43 -2.80 38.71
N THR A 552 21.99 -1.62 38.78
CA THR A 552 23.31 -1.36 39.34
C THR A 552 23.46 0.09 39.84
N THR A 553 24.66 0.50 40.14
CA THR A 553 25.03 1.89 40.49
C THR A 553 26.19 2.35 39.61
N PHE A 554 26.55 3.64 39.66
CA PHE A 554 27.75 4.13 38.97
C PHE A 554 29.03 3.46 39.43
N ARG A 555 29.10 3.02 40.68
CA ARG A 555 30.27 2.30 41.19
C ARG A 555 30.54 1.04 40.38
N ASP A 556 29.51 0.30 40.05
CA ASP A 556 29.65 -1.06 39.50
C ASP A 556 29.35 -1.17 38.01
N ILE A 557 28.84 -0.11 37.37
CA ILE A 557 28.41 -0.11 35.97
C ILE A 557 29.51 -0.58 35.02
N MET A 558 30.75 -0.16 35.24
CA MET A 558 31.88 -0.54 34.38
C MET A 558 32.20 -2.03 34.46
N ASN A 559 32.12 -2.63 35.66
CA ASN A 559 32.31 -4.08 35.83
C ASN A 559 31.28 -4.91 35.07
N ILE A 560 30.10 -4.35 34.81
CA ILE A 560 28.99 -4.98 34.10
C ILE A 560 29.17 -4.76 32.60
N THR A 561 29.36 -3.54 32.15
CA THR A 561 29.38 -3.20 30.71
C THR A 561 30.64 -3.71 30.00
N GLU A 562 31.82 -3.74 30.68
CA GLU A 562 33.07 -4.26 30.08
C GLU A 562 33.06 -5.77 29.86
N LYS A 563 32.28 -6.53 30.63
CA LYS A 563 32.15 -8.00 30.49
C LYS A 563 31.04 -8.42 29.52
N GLU A 564 30.27 -7.46 29.03
CA GLU A 564 29.12 -7.69 28.21
C GLU A 564 29.51 -7.81 26.72
N GLU A 565 29.06 -8.88 26.06
CA GLU A 565 29.26 -9.05 24.63
C GLU A 565 28.39 -8.11 23.80
N GLU A 566 27.18 -7.80 24.30
CA GLU A 566 26.24 -6.89 23.62
C GLU A 566 26.61 -5.43 23.91
N GLN A 567 27.15 -4.77 22.90
CA GLN A 567 27.63 -3.38 23.00
C GLN A 567 26.74 -2.35 22.27
N HIS A 568 25.73 -2.81 21.54
CA HIS A 568 24.92 -1.95 20.68
C HIS A 568 23.44 -1.91 21.08
N LEU A 569 22.84 -3.07 21.38
CA LEU A 569 21.42 -3.17 21.70
C LEU A 569 21.16 -2.99 23.20
N GLY A 570 21.41 -1.78 23.70
CA GLY A 570 21.19 -1.45 25.11
C GLY A 570 20.76 -0.03 25.36
N MET A 571 19.82 0.12 26.30
CA MET A 571 19.34 1.39 26.84
C MET A 571 19.88 1.59 28.24
N ILE A 572 20.42 2.74 28.54
CA ILE A 572 20.96 3.07 29.88
C ILE A 572 20.07 4.13 30.51
N TYR A 573 19.59 3.84 31.70
CA TYR A 573 18.80 4.74 32.53
C TYR A 573 19.62 5.13 33.77
N ILE A 574 19.64 6.42 34.11
CA ILE A 574 20.40 6.97 35.21
C ILE A 574 19.49 7.92 35.98
N GLY A 575 19.43 7.77 37.30
CA GLY A 575 18.69 8.70 38.15
C GLY A 575 18.17 8.08 39.44
N PRO A 576 17.81 8.91 40.44
CA PRO A 576 17.36 8.43 41.75
C PRO A 576 16.06 7.63 41.72
N CYS A 577 15.24 7.81 40.70
CA CYS A 577 13.92 7.14 40.56
C CYS A 577 14.00 5.68 40.14
N LEU A 578 15.18 5.15 39.89
CA LEU A 578 15.37 3.78 39.40
C LEU A 578 15.55 2.74 40.51
N GLN A 579 15.43 3.13 41.78
CA GLN A 579 15.58 2.25 42.96
C GLN A 579 14.53 1.13 42.99
#